data_9ef98bdf37a985c3bb85761e01a71cbe
#
_entry.id   9ef98bdf37a985c3bb85761e01a71cbe
#
_cell.length_a   1.000
_cell.length_b   1.000
_cell.length_c   1.000
_cell.angle_alpha   90.00
_cell.angle_beta   90.00
_cell.angle_gamma   90.00
#
_symmetry.space_group_name_H-M   'P 1'
#
loop_
_entity.id
_entity.type
_entity.pdbx_description
1 polymer ?
#
loop_
_entity_poly.entity_id
_entity_poly.type
_entity_poly.pdbx_seq_one_letter_code
_entity_poly.pdbx_strand_id
1 'polypeptide(L)'
;MYMEDYKRWLDTRLEDPALTAELEAIQGLEEQIKDRFAVSLKFGTAGLRGVLGAGSNRMNIYVVRQATQGLANWVKTQGGNQLVAISYDSRINSDVFARTAACVLAGNGIRVRIYDALMPVPALSFATRYYGANAGIMITASHNPAKYNGYKAYGPDGCQMTDDAAAVVYAEIQKTDILTGARMMDFDEGVKQGLIQFVGDDCKEALYAAIEERAIRPGLCATAGLKLVYSPLNGSGLVPVMRVLKDIGITDVTIVPEQKDPDGNFPTCPYPNPEIFEALRLGLELAKKEGADLMLATDPDADRVGIAIRCPDGSYELVSGNEVGVLLLDYICQGRIEKGTMPENPVAVKSLVSTPLADAVAKSYGVEMRNVLTGFKWIGDQIASLEAAGQVDRFILGFEESYGYLAGPYVRDKDAIIGSMLICEMAAYYRSIGSSIKEHLEGIYAKFGRYLNKVDSFEFPGLSGMDKMAGIMASLREKPPVEIGGYKVVKVTDYTKTEETGLPSANVLVYALDGGATVIVRPSGTEPKIKTYFTTLGKDLAEAQAQKDRLAEALKPILA
;
A
#
# COMPACT_ATOMS: atom_id res chain seq x y z
N MET A 1 25.11 13.16 23.47
CA MET A 1 23.86 13.31 22.68
C MET A 1 22.88 12.15 22.94
N TYR A 2 22.98 10.93 22.34
CA TYR A 2 21.99 9.86 22.58
C TYR A 2 21.89 9.38 24.05
N MET A 3 22.97 9.39 24.82
CA MET A 3 22.96 9.07 26.25
C MET A 3 22.28 10.16 27.09
N GLU A 4 22.36 11.41 26.68
CA GLU A 4 21.65 12.53 27.32
C GLU A 4 20.16 12.44 27.07
N ASP A 5 19.77 12.10 25.81
CA ASP A 5 18.36 11.88 25.46
C ASP A 5 17.78 10.70 26.24
N TYR A 6 18.52 9.57 26.32
CA TYR A 6 18.11 8.42 27.13
C TYR A 6 17.90 8.80 28.60
N LYS A 7 18.85 9.52 29.22
CA LYS A 7 18.75 9.99 30.62
C LYS A 7 17.53 10.90 30.80
N ARG A 8 17.34 11.85 29.87
CA ARG A 8 16.17 12.74 29.89
C ARG A 8 14.86 11.98 29.87
N TRP A 9 14.75 10.94 29.05
CA TRP A 9 13.56 10.10 29.01
C TRP A 9 13.39 9.32 30.31
N LEU A 10 14.45 8.77 30.86
CA LEU A 10 14.44 8.01 32.11
C LEU A 10 14.05 8.90 33.32
N ASP A 11 14.54 10.13 33.34
CA ASP A 11 14.27 11.10 34.41
C ASP A 11 12.87 11.74 34.29
N THR A 12 12.20 11.58 33.14
CA THR A 12 10.86 12.11 32.91
C THR A 12 9.82 11.10 33.40
N ARG A 13 8.83 11.55 34.16
CA ARG A 13 7.67 10.72 34.50
C ARG A 13 6.82 10.51 33.25
N LEU A 14 7.01 9.37 32.60
CA LEU A 14 6.23 9.01 31.42
C LEU A 14 4.79 8.62 31.80
N GLU A 15 3.84 8.92 30.90
CA GLU A 15 2.42 8.57 31.08
C GLU A 15 2.16 7.06 30.94
N ASP A 16 2.94 6.38 30.09
CA ASP A 16 2.87 4.93 29.91
C ASP A 16 3.95 4.25 30.75
N PRO A 17 3.58 3.53 31.84
CA PRO A 17 4.53 2.84 32.70
C PRO A 17 5.35 1.75 31.97
N ALA A 18 4.81 1.17 30.89
CA ALA A 18 5.53 0.16 30.12
C ALA A 18 6.77 0.75 29.44
N LEU A 19 6.69 1.99 28.96
CA LEU A 19 7.85 2.69 28.39
C LEU A 19 8.93 2.96 29.44
N THR A 20 8.54 3.31 30.68
CA THR A 20 9.48 3.48 31.80
C THR A 20 10.19 2.17 32.12
N ALA A 21 9.45 1.07 32.24
CA ALA A 21 10.01 -0.26 32.50
C ALA A 21 10.99 -0.70 31.39
N GLU A 22 10.66 -0.40 30.11
CA GLU A 22 11.58 -0.67 29.00
C GLU A 22 12.88 0.13 29.11
N LEU A 23 12.83 1.41 29.50
CA LEU A 23 14.04 2.25 29.67
C LEU A 23 14.91 1.75 30.82
N GLU A 24 14.29 1.35 31.92
CA GLU A 24 15.02 0.76 33.07
C GLU A 24 15.69 -0.56 32.68
N ALA A 25 15.00 -1.43 31.90
CA ALA A 25 15.51 -2.71 31.47
C ALA A 25 16.75 -2.63 30.55
N ILE A 26 16.92 -1.53 29.83
CA ILE A 26 18.07 -1.31 28.93
C ILE A 26 19.22 -0.53 29.60
N GLN A 27 19.11 -0.19 30.88
CA GLN A 27 20.15 0.55 31.59
C GLN A 27 21.48 -0.22 31.54
N GLY A 28 22.53 0.43 31.04
CA GLY A 28 23.85 -0.16 30.83
C GLY A 28 24.01 -0.98 29.54
N LEU A 29 22.95 -1.15 28.75
CA LEU A 29 22.99 -1.84 27.46
C LEU A 29 23.19 -0.81 26.32
N GLU A 30 24.43 -0.37 26.13
CA GLU A 30 24.77 0.76 25.25
C GLU A 30 24.24 0.61 23.81
N GLU A 31 24.38 -0.56 23.21
CA GLU A 31 23.88 -0.82 21.85
C GLU A 31 22.36 -0.66 21.74
N GLN A 32 21.61 -1.10 22.76
CA GLN A 32 20.15 -0.92 22.77
C GLN A 32 19.76 0.55 22.99
N ILE A 33 20.48 1.26 23.84
CA ILE A 33 20.27 2.69 24.05
C ILE A 33 20.55 3.45 22.75
N LYS A 34 21.68 3.15 22.09
CA LYS A 34 22.06 3.76 20.83
C LYS A 34 21.03 3.50 19.72
N ASP A 35 20.54 2.27 19.59
CA ASP A 35 19.50 1.89 18.63
C ASP A 35 18.19 2.70 18.82
N ARG A 36 17.85 3.05 20.06
CA ARG A 36 16.61 3.77 20.39
C ARG A 36 16.74 5.31 20.34
N PHE A 37 17.96 5.86 20.50
CA PHE A 37 18.17 7.29 20.70
C PHE A 37 19.21 7.95 19.78
N ALA A 38 20.03 7.19 19.04
CA ALA A 38 21.05 7.79 18.17
C ALA A 38 20.47 8.57 16.99
N VAL A 39 19.28 8.21 16.58
CA VAL A 39 18.50 8.90 15.54
C VAL A 39 17.04 8.99 15.98
N SER A 40 16.30 9.95 15.42
CA SER A 40 14.84 10.00 15.55
C SER A 40 14.20 9.35 14.34
N LEU A 41 12.98 8.82 14.51
CA LEU A 41 12.19 8.37 13.36
C LEU A 41 12.02 9.51 12.36
N LYS A 42 12.40 9.24 11.11
CA LYS A 42 12.26 10.23 10.05
C LYS A 42 10.83 10.22 9.53
N PHE A 43 10.26 11.41 9.39
CA PHE A 43 9.02 11.59 8.64
C PHE A 43 9.39 11.51 7.15
N GLY A 44 9.36 10.28 6.62
CA GLY A 44 9.68 10.03 5.22
C GLY A 44 8.56 10.51 4.29
N THR A 45 8.62 10.12 3.04
CA THR A 45 7.63 10.49 2.00
C THR A 45 6.19 10.08 2.32
N ALA A 46 6.00 9.20 3.27
CA ALA A 46 4.67 8.64 3.61
C ALA A 46 4.33 8.73 5.11
N GLY A 47 5.15 9.42 5.94
CA GLY A 47 4.96 9.50 7.39
C GLY A 47 6.04 8.74 8.18
N LEU A 48 5.70 8.30 9.39
CA LEU A 48 6.59 7.56 10.28
C LEU A 48 6.30 6.05 10.23
N ARG A 49 7.34 5.24 10.37
CA ARG A 49 7.22 3.79 10.61
C ARG A 49 8.36 3.35 11.51
N GLY A 50 8.07 2.61 12.56
CA GLY A 50 9.09 2.11 13.48
C GLY A 50 8.59 0.96 14.34
N VAL A 51 9.53 0.36 15.05
CA VAL A 51 9.24 -0.63 16.10
C VAL A 51 8.58 0.08 17.27
N LEU A 52 7.58 -0.54 17.88
CA LEU A 52 6.94 -0.07 19.12
C LEU A 52 7.96 -0.04 20.27
N GLY A 53 7.84 0.92 21.20
CA GLY A 53 8.62 0.98 22.43
C GLY A 53 9.12 2.38 22.79
N ALA A 54 9.94 2.45 23.82
CA ALA A 54 10.51 3.68 24.35
C ALA A 54 11.69 4.19 23.50
N GLY A 55 11.74 5.50 23.26
CA GLY A 55 12.83 6.19 22.55
C GLY A 55 12.36 7.00 21.35
N SER A 56 13.22 7.89 20.86
CA SER A 56 12.96 8.76 19.72
C SER A 56 12.96 8.01 18.37
N ASN A 57 13.62 6.85 18.31
CA ASN A 57 13.65 5.95 17.15
C ASN A 57 12.64 4.78 17.30
N ARG A 58 11.55 5.01 18.00
CA ARG A 58 10.47 4.03 18.25
C ARG A 58 9.10 4.68 18.06
N MET A 59 8.11 3.86 17.72
CA MET A 59 6.71 4.30 17.73
C MET A 59 6.15 4.23 19.14
N ASN A 60 5.73 5.38 19.66
CA ASN A 60 5.09 5.57 20.96
C ASN A 60 4.26 6.86 20.97
N ILE A 61 3.52 7.12 22.06
CA ILE A 61 2.66 8.30 22.18
C ILE A 61 3.41 9.61 22.04
N TYR A 62 4.66 9.70 22.49
CA TYR A 62 5.47 10.93 22.42
C TYR A 62 5.88 11.27 21.00
N VAL A 63 6.31 10.27 20.22
CA VAL A 63 6.61 10.43 18.79
C VAL A 63 5.35 10.79 18.00
N VAL A 64 4.20 10.17 18.31
CA VAL A 64 2.91 10.53 17.69
C VAL A 64 2.52 11.96 18.03
N ARG A 65 2.67 12.40 19.28
CA ARG A 65 2.44 13.80 19.72
C ARG A 65 3.29 14.78 18.96
N GLN A 66 4.58 14.51 18.88
CA GLN A 66 5.55 15.36 18.17
C GLN A 66 5.18 15.47 16.68
N ALA A 67 4.91 14.35 16.02
CA ALA A 67 4.52 14.31 14.61
C ALA A 67 3.22 15.07 14.37
N THR A 68 2.22 14.85 15.23
CA THR A 68 0.91 15.51 15.10
C THR A 68 0.99 17.01 15.39
N GLN A 69 1.86 17.45 16.30
CA GLN A 69 2.09 18.87 16.52
C GLN A 69 2.69 19.55 15.28
N GLY A 70 3.66 18.90 14.63
CA GLY A 70 4.22 19.39 13.37
C GLY A 70 3.15 19.47 12.27
N LEU A 71 2.31 18.43 12.13
CA LEU A 71 1.18 18.45 11.20
C LEU A 71 0.16 19.55 11.55
N ALA A 72 -0.16 19.75 12.83
CA ALA A 72 -1.06 20.80 13.30
C ALA A 72 -0.54 22.19 12.94
N ASN A 73 0.77 22.43 13.10
CA ASN A 73 1.40 23.70 12.72
C ASN A 73 1.25 23.94 11.21
N TRP A 74 1.48 22.92 10.39
CA TRP A 74 1.30 22.99 8.94
C TRP A 74 -0.17 23.25 8.55
N VAL A 75 -1.14 22.50 9.13
CA VAL A 75 -2.57 22.68 8.86
C VAL A 75 -3.01 24.13 9.10
N LYS A 76 -2.54 24.76 10.18
CA LYS A 76 -2.85 26.17 10.47
C LYS A 76 -2.39 27.15 9.38
N THR A 77 -1.37 26.80 8.60
CA THR A 77 -0.88 27.64 7.50
C THR A 77 -1.69 27.49 6.22
N GLN A 78 -2.47 26.39 6.09
CA GLN A 78 -3.18 26.08 4.85
C GLN A 78 -4.52 26.85 4.68
N GLY A 79 -5.03 27.51 5.73
CA GLY A 79 -6.38 28.07 5.70
C GLY A 79 -7.47 26.99 5.62
N GLY A 80 -8.65 27.33 5.07
CA GLY A 80 -9.73 26.37 4.90
C GLY A 80 -10.43 25.94 6.20
N ASN A 81 -10.92 24.70 6.24
CA ASN A 81 -11.78 24.20 7.30
C ASN A 81 -11.04 23.95 8.63
N GLN A 82 -9.73 23.86 8.64
CA GLN A 82 -8.92 23.42 9.77
C GLN A 82 -9.48 22.13 10.41
N LEU A 83 -9.62 21.12 9.58
CA LEU A 83 -10.18 19.82 9.90
C LEU A 83 -9.19 18.73 9.49
N VAL A 84 -9.04 17.70 10.33
CA VAL A 84 -8.23 16.51 10.04
C VAL A 84 -9.07 15.26 10.23
N ALA A 85 -9.04 14.36 9.25
CA ALA A 85 -9.65 13.02 9.35
C ALA A 85 -8.63 12.03 9.94
N ILE A 86 -9.09 11.07 10.78
CA ILE A 86 -8.23 10.06 11.40
C ILE A 86 -8.85 8.69 11.26
N SER A 87 -8.06 7.71 10.80
CA SER A 87 -8.38 6.29 10.82
C SER A 87 -7.22 5.47 11.36
N TYR A 88 -7.48 4.22 11.70
CA TYR A 88 -6.48 3.30 12.26
C TYR A 88 -6.84 1.84 11.95
N ASP A 89 -5.82 1.00 11.94
CA ASP A 89 -5.94 -0.45 11.75
C ASP A 89 -5.98 -1.22 13.08
N SER A 90 -5.86 -2.56 13.01
CA SER A 90 -5.91 -3.47 14.16
C SER A 90 -4.61 -3.57 14.96
N ARG A 91 -3.53 -2.88 14.57
CA ARG A 91 -2.21 -3.03 15.19
C ARG A 91 -2.21 -2.58 16.64
N ILE A 92 -1.28 -3.17 17.42
CA ILE A 92 -1.06 -2.81 18.82
C ILE A 92 -0.90 -1.29 18.94
N ASN A 93 -1.69 -0.67 19.84
CA ASN A 93 -1.74 0.76 20.11
C ASN A 93 -2.23 1.65 18.94
N SER A 94 -2.79 1.11 17.86
CA SER A 94 -3.30 1.96 16.76
C SER A 94 -4.43 2.89 17.22
N ASP A 95 -5.36 2.41 18.03
CA ASP A 95 -6.43 3.19 18.66
C ASP A 95 -5.89 4.25 19.62
N VAL A 96 -4.92 3.89 20.47
CA VAL A 96 -4.24 4.82 21.40
C VAL A 96 -3.55 5.94 20.64
N PHE A 97 -2.83 5.61 19.56
CA PHE A 97 -2.11 6.60 18.75
C PHE A 97 -3.09 7.50 17.97
N ALA A 98 -4.19 6.95 17.46
CA ALA A 98 -5.24 7.73 16.79
C ALA A 98 -5.90 8.73 17.75
N ARG A 99 -6.26 8.29 18.97
CA ARG A 99 -6.80 9.18 20.01
C ARG A 99 -5.77 10.22 20.47
N THR A 100 -4.51 9.83 20.61
CA THR A 100 -3.41 10.76 20.94
C THR A 100 -3.27 11.86 19.88
N ALA A 101 -3.33 11.51 18.59
CA ALA A 101 -3.31 12.47 17.50
C ALA A 101 -4.53 13.42 17.56
N ALA A 102 -5.74 12.90 17.84
CA ALA A 102 -6.94 13.70 18.00
C ALA A 102 -6.81 14.72 19.16
N CYS A 103 -6.26 14.29 20.30
CA CYS A 103 -5.99 15.16 21.45
C CYS A 103 -5.04 16.32 21.13
N VAL A 104 -3.98 16.06 20.36
CA VAL A 104 -3.03 17.11 19.92
C VAL A 104 -3.71 18.09 18.97
N LEU A 105 -4.45 17.60 17.97
CA LEU A 105 -5.17 18.47 17.03
C LEU A 105 -6.18 19.36 17.75
N ALA A 106 -7.01 18.79 18.61
CA ALA A 106 -7.99 19.53 19.42
C ALA A 106 -7.31 20.56 20.33
N GLY A 107 -6.18 20.20 20.99
CA GLY A 107 -5.37 21.13 21.79
C GLY A 107 -4.79 22.30 20.98
N ASN A 108 -4.72 22.16 19.67
CA ASN A 108 -4.34 23.20 18.73
C ASN A 108 -5.52 23.96 18.11
N GLY A 109 -6.77 23.65 18.51
CA GLY A 109 -7.99 24.26 17.99
C GLY A 109 -8.40 23.74 16.60
N ILE A 110 -7.82 22.61 16.14
CA ILE A 110 -8.13 21.97 14.88
C ILE A 110 -9.24 20.94 15.10
N ARG A 111 -10.27 20.99 14.26
CA ARG A 111 -11.37 20.01 14.32
C ARG A 111 -10.89 18.64 13.83
N VAL A 112 -11.50 17.59 14.36
CA VAL A 112 -11.14 16.20 14.07
C VAL A 112 -12.38 15.42 13.67
N ARG A 113 -12.27 14.60 12.63
CA ARG A 113 -13.17 13.51 12.30
C ARG A 113 -12.41 12.19 12.48
N ILE A 114 -12.70 11.45 13.52
CA ILE A 114 -12.06 10.17 13.83
C ILE A 114 -13.07 9.03 13.68
N TYR A 115 -12.65 7.90 13.11
CA TYR A 115 -13.47 6.71 13.10
C TYR A 115 -13.63 6.14 14.51
N ASP A 116 -14.82 5.70 14.85
CA ASP A 116 -15.19 5.11 16.15
C ASP A 116 -14.67 3.67 16.32
N ALA A 117 -14.41 3.00 15.20
CA ALA A 117 -13.80 1.68 15.11
C ALA A 117 -12.67 1.70 14.06
N LEU A 118 -11.87 0.64 14.04
CA LEU A 118 -10.82 0.49 13.01
C LEU A 118 -11.46 0.50 11.61
N MET A 119 -10.85 1.24 10.69
CA MET A 119 -11.29 1.35 9.31
C MET A 119 -10.07 1.41 8.36
N PRO A 120 -10.20 0.91 7.12
CA PRO A 120 -9.10 0.78 6.19
C PRO A 120 -8.60 2.12 5.62
N VAL A 121 -7.42 2.08 5.01
CA VAL A 121 -6.80 3.23 4.31
C VAL A 121 -7.75 3.92 3.34
N PRO A 122 -8.48 3.24 2.43
CA PRO A 122 -9.39 3.91 1.52
C PRO A 122 -10.51 4.68 2.24
N ALA A 123 -10.97 4.21 3.40
CA ALA A 123 -11.94 4.94 4.19
C ALA A 123 -11.39 6.29 4.71
N LEU A 124 -10.12 6.34 5.11
CA LEU A 124 -9.48 7.61 5.46
C LEU A 124 -9.38 8.55 4.26
N SER A 125 -8.89 8.05 3.13
CA SER A 125 -8.78 8.85 1.89
C SER A 125 -10.13 9.45 1.51
N PHE A 126 -11.18 8.64 1.57
CA PHE A 126 -12.55 9.07 1.30
C PHE A 126 -13.04 10.12 2.31
N ALA A 127 -12.94 9.87 3.61
CA ALA A 127 -13.39 10.80 4.65
C ALA A 127 -12.66 12.14 4.58
N THR A 128 -11.36 12.13 4.26
CA THR A 128 -10.57 13.37 4.05
C THR A 128 -11.20 14.24 2.96
N ARG A 129 -11.57 13.65 1.84
CA ARG A 129 -12.23 14.35 0.72
C ARG A 129 -13.69 14.72 1.03
N TYR A 130 -14.45 13.77 1.60
CA TYR A 130 -15.88 13.94 1.91
C TYR A 130 -16.14 15.12 2.85
N TYR A 131 -15.33 15.26 3.88
CA TYR A 131 -15.45 16.38 4.84
C TYR A 131 -14.68 17.65 4.42
N GLY A 132 -13.96 17.64 3.31
CA GLY A 132 -13.09 18.75 2.90
C GLY A 132 -12.01 19.02 3.97
N ALA A 133 -11.41 17.98 4.52
CA ALA A 133 -10.37 18.09 5.53
C ALA A 133 -9.06 18.62 4.92
N ASN A 134 -8.28 19.36 5.71
CA ASN A 134 -6.96 19.86 5.30
C ASN A 134 -5.91 18.74 5.27
N ALA A 135 -6.13 17.65 6.04
CA ALA A 135 -5.24 16.51 6.12
C ALA A 135 -5.98 15.25 6.58
N GLY A 136 -5.36 14.10 6.35
CA GLY A 136 -5.74 12.82 6.93
C GLY A 136 -4.58 12.17 7.69
N ILE A 137 -4.91 11.39 8.71
CA ILE A 137 -3.95 10.58 9.46
C ILE A 137 -4.41 9.13 9.46
N MET A 138 -3.56 8.21 8.99
CA MET A 138 -3.75 6.77 9.13
C MET A 138 -2.71 6.18 10.06
N ILE A 139 -3.16 5.57 11.15
CA ILE A 139 -2.29 4.84 12.06
C ILE A 139 -2.22 3.39 11.61
N THR A 140 -1.10 3.05 10.99
CA THR A 140 -0.85 1.71 10.43
C THR A 140 0.62 1.52 10.06
N ALA A 141 1.08 0.28 10.05
CA ALA A 141 2.33 -0.13 9.39
C ALA A 141 2.06 -1.14 8.25
N SER A 142 0.84 -1.12 7.67
CA SER A 142 0.42 -2.01 6.57
C SER A 142 0.67 -3.48 6.95
N HIS A 143 1.36 -4.24 6.12
CA HIS A 143 1.66 -5.66 6.28
C HIS A 143 2.95 -5.98 7.08
N ASN A 144 3.57 -4.99 7.73
CA ASN A 144 4.77 -5.24 8.54
C ASN A 144 4.46 -6.14 9.75
N PRO A 145 5.47 -6.83 10.34
CA PRO A 145 5.28 -7.62 11.56
C PRO A 145 4.64 -6.85 12.72
N ALA A 146 4.05 -7.58 13.67
CA ALA A 146 3.31 -7.05 14.83
C ALA A 146 4.07 -5.99 15.65
N LYS A 147 5.40 -6.13 15.77
CA LYS A 147 6.25 -5.18 16.49
C LYS A 147 6.33 -3.78 15.88
N TYR A 148 5.83 -3.58 14.66
CA TYR A 148 5.83 -2.28 13.99
C TYR A 148 4.47 -1.59 14.09
N ASN A 149 4.51 -0.26 14.19
CA ASN A 149 3.38 0.60 13.88
C ASN A 149 3.85 1.82 13.09
N GLY A 150 2.94 2.67 12.65
CA GLY A 150 3.27 3.84 11.84
C GLY A 150 2.19 4.90 11.88
N TYR A 151 2.51 6.02 11.24
CA TYR A 151 1.69 7.20 11.12
C TYR A 151 1.82 7.71 9.69
N LYS A 152 0.82 7.50 8.85
CA LYS A 152 0.79 8.02 7.47
C LYS A 152 0.00 9.34 7.44
N ALA A 153 0.54 10.35 6.75
CA ALA A 153 -0.12 11.64 6.58
C ALA A 153 -0.62 11.81 5.13
N TYR A 154 -1.83 12.32 5.00
CA TYR A 154 -2.54 12.53 3.73
C TYR A 154 -2.84 14.01 3.53
N GLY A 155 -2.79 14.47 2.29
CA GLY A 155 -3.19 15.81 1.89
C GLY A 155 -4.71 15.98 1.75
N PRO A 156 -5.19 17.21 1.47
CA PRO A 156 -6.61 17.49 1.34
C PRO A 156 -7.30 16.79 0.15
N ASP A 157 -6.51 16.34 -0.81
CA ASP A 157 -6.96 15.54 -1.96
C ASP A 157 -7.21 14.07 -1.62
N GLY A 158 -6.88 13.65 -0.38
CA GLY A 158 -6.97 12.26 0.06
C GLY A 158 -5.82 11.37 -0.43
N CYS A 159 -4.77 11.94 -1.01
CA CYS A 159 -3.53 11.24 -1.37
C CYS A 159 -2.52 11.32 -0.23
N GLN A 160 -1.61 10.35 -0.10
CA GLN A 160 -0.45 10.50 0.78
C GLN A 160 0.32 11.79 0.42
N MET A 161 0.77 12.52 1.43
CA MET A 161 1.43 13.81 1.23
C MET A 161 2.57 13.71 0.22
N THR A 162 2.68 14.74 -0.63
CA THR A 162 3.84 14.93 -1.52
C THR A 162 5.11 15.19 -0.72
N ASP A 163 6.26 14.99 -1.36
CA ASP A 163 7.56 15.16 -0.70
C ASP A 163 7.76 16.59 -0.19
N ASP A 164 7.27 17.60 -0.93
CA ASP A 164 7.35 19.01 -0.53
C ASP A 164 6.51 19.30 0.73
N ALA A 165 5.26 18.85 0.76
CA ALA A 165 4.39 18.99 1.93
C ALA A 165 4.96 18.24 3.14
N ALA A 166 5.43 17.01 2.93
CA ALA A 166 6.07 16.21 3.97
C ALA A 166 7.34 16.87 4.53
N ALA A 167 8.15 17.52 3.70
CA ALA A 167 9.34 18.25 4.13
C ALA A 167 8.99 19.44 5.03
N VAL A 168 7.92 20.19 4.70
CA VAL A 168 7.44 21.30 5.55
C VAL A 168 6.94 20.78 6.89
N VAL A 169 6.13 19.72 6.90
CA VAL A 169 5.65 19.08 8.13
C VAL A 169 6.83 18.58 8.97
N TYR A 170 7.83 17.94 8.34
CA TYR A 170 9.01 17.45 9.03
C TYR A 170 9.84 18.60 9.67
N ALA A 171 9.98 19.73 8.99
CA ALA A 171 10.63 20.89 9.57
C ALA A 171 9.90 21.42 10.82
N GLU A 172 8.57 21.34 10.87
CA GLU A 172 7.79 21.69 12.06
C GLU A 172 7.92 20.64 13.18
N ILE A 173 8.01 19.35 12.84
CA ILE A 173 8.28 18.26 13.79
C ILE A 173 9.62 18.50 14.49
N GLN A 174 10.67 18.87 13.75
CA GLN A 174 12.02 19.11 14.29
C GLN A 174 12.08 20.28 15.28
N LYS A 175 11.16 21.24 15.19
CA LYS A 175 11.06 22.37 16.14
C LYS A 175 10.32 22.00 17.42
N THR A 176 9.63 20.87 17.44
CA THR A 176 8.77 20.44 18.55
C THR A 176 9.55 19.55 19.50
N ASP A 177 9.63 19.91 20.77
CA ASP A 177 10.21 19.04 21.79
C ASP A 177 9.37 17.76 21.95
N ILE A 178 10.02 16.60 21.90
CA ILE A 178 9.34 15.31 21.87
C ILE A 178 8.55 14.99 23.14
N LEU A 179 9.00 15.44 24.30
CA LEU A 179 8.36 15.13 25.60
C LEU A 179 7.33 16.18 26.02
N THR A 180 7.57 17.47 25.68
CA THR A 180 6.80 18.59 26.25
C THR A 180 6.24 19.55 25.19
N GLY A 181 6.63 19.42 23.92
CA GLY A 181 6.31 20.40 22.88
C GLY A 181 4.90 20.33 22.30
N ALA A 182 4.18 19.25 22.51
CA ALA A 182 2.83 19.09 21.98
C ALA A 182 1.76 19.76 22.88
N ARG A 183 0.87 20.52 22.26
CA ARG A 183 -0.34 21.03 22.92
C ARG A 183 -1.43 19.98 22.85
N MET A 184 -2.01 19.65 23.98
CA MET A 184 -3.01 18.60 24.08
C MET A 184 -4.30 19.11 24.73
N MET A 185 -5.40 18.53 24.33
CA MET A 185 -6.69 18.59 25.01
C MET A 185 -7.08 17.16 25.39
N ASP A 186 -7.78 17.02 26.52
CA ASP A 186 -8.37 15.74 26.88
C ASP A 186 -9.37 15.28 25.79
N PHE A 187 -9.43 13.98 25.50
CA PHE A 187 -10.24 13.46 24.41
C PHE A 187 -11.73 13.74 24.64
N ASP A 188 -12.23 13.44 25.85
CA ASP A 188 -13.66 13.58 26.18
C ASP A 188 -14.06 15.05 26.25
N GLU A 189 -13.16 15.91 26.70
CA GLU A 189 -13.35 17.36 26.65
C GLU A 189 -13.39 17.86 25.20
N GLY A 190 -12.53 17.34 24.32
CA GLY A 190 -12.55 17.62 22.88
C GLY A 190 -13.86 17.20 22.22
N VAL A 191 -14.40 16.05 22.59
CA VAL A 191 -15.72 15.58 22.13
C VAL A 191 -16.83 16.50 22.65
N LYS A 192 -16.82 16.84 23.94
CA LYS A 192 -17.80 17.73 24.57
C LYS A 192 -17.81 19.13 23.94
N GLN A 193 -16.65 19.66 23.58
CA GLN A 193 -16.52 20.94 22.90
C GLN A 193 -16.83 20.88 21.37
N GLY A 194 -17.07 19.68 20.82
CA GLY A 194 -17.33 19.48 19.40
C GLY A 194 -16.10 19.61 18.48
N LEU A 195 -14.90 19.71 19.08
CA LEU A 195 -13.64 19.71 18.33
C LEU A 195 -13.30 18.29 17.81
N ILE A 196 -13.59 17.27 18.58
CA ILE A 196 -13.46 15.87 18.17
C ILE A 196 -14.86 15.32 17.91
N GLN A 197 -15.09 14.82 16.70
CA GLN A 197 -16.33 14.21 16.28
C GLN A 197 -16.04 12.90 15.58
N PHE A 198 -16.93 11.91 15.76
CA PHE A 198 -16.81 10.66 15.02
C PHE A 198 -17.26 10.82 13.57
N VAL A 199 -16.68 10.01 12.70
CA VAL A 199 -17.12 9.90 11.30
C VAL A 199 -18.53 9.33 11.28
N GLY A 200 -19.45 10.03 10.63
CA GLY A 200 -20.85 9.63 10.56
C GLY A 200 -21.09 8.45 9.61
N ASP A 201 -22.25 7.80 9.80
CA ASP A 201 -22.68 6.71 8.91
C ASP A 201 -22.94 7.22 7.48
N ASP A 202 -23.34 8.49 7.32
CA ASP A 202 -23.49 9.15 6.03
C ASP A 202 -22.21 9.08 5.18
N CYS A 203 -21.04 9.30 5.78
CA CYS A 203 -19.75 9.18 5.11
C CYS A 203 -19.42 7.71 4.78
N LYS A 204 -19.70 6.79 5.70
CA LYS A 204 -19.46 5.35 5.49
C LYS A 204 -20.33 4.82 4.34
N GLU A 205 -21.62 5.14 4.34
CA GLU A 205 -22.55 4.74 3.28
C GLU A 205 -22.21 5.36 1.93
N ALA A 206 -21.76 6.63 1.90
CA ALA A 206 -21.29 7.27 0.69
C ALA A 206 -20.04 6.60 0.10
N LEU A 207 -19.12 6.10 0.96
CA LEU A 207 -17.98 5.31 0.50
C LEU A 207 -18.45 4.01 -0.16
N TYR A 208 -19.35 3.26 0.48
CA TYR A 208 -19.84 1.99 -0.07
C TYR A 208 -20.57 2.22 -1.39
N ALA A 209 -21.43 3.23 -1.48
CA ALA A 209 -22.10 3.60 -2.72
C ALA A 209 -21.11 3.94 -3.83
N ALA A 210 -20.05 4.72 -3.52
CA ALA A 210 -19.01 5.08 -4.50
C ALA A 210 -18.22 3.85 -5.01
N ILE A 211 -18.03 2.82 -4.18
CA ILE A 211 -17.42 1.55 -4.56
C ILE A 211 -18.38 0.76 -5.47
N GLU A 212 -19.63 0.59 -5.06
CA GLU A 212 -20.65 -0.20 -5.76
C GLU A 212 -20.96 0.37 -7.16
N GLU A 213 -20.96 1.70 -7.31
CA GLU A 213 -21.07 2.36 -8.61
C GLU A 213 -19.99 1.95 -9.62
N ARG A 214 -18.88 1.38 -9.17
CA ARG A 214 -17.79 0.89 -10.04
C ARG A 214 -18.02 -0.54 -10.52
N ALA A 215 -19.06 -1.23 -10.09
CA ALA A 215 -19.42 -2.56 -10.59
C ALA A 215 -19.59 -2.53 -12.11
N ILE A 216 -18.92 -3.43 -12.79
CA ILE A 216 -18.95 -3.53 -14.26
C ILE A 216 -20.22 -4.22 -14.74
N ARG A 217 -20.68 -5.22 -14.00
CA ARG A 217 -21.89 -6.02 -14.33
C ARG A 217 -22.83 -6.12 -13.11
N PRO A 218 -23.48 -5.02 -12.72
CA PRO A 218 -24.36 -5.00 -11.54
C PRO A 218 -25.42 -6.12 -11.58
N GLY A 219 -25.62 -6.79 -10.45
CA GLY A 219 -26.60 -7.88 -10.29
C GLY A 219 -26.09 -9.26 -10.74
N LEU A 220 -24.97 -9.36 -11.44
CA LEU A 220 -24.42 -10.63 -11.91
C LEU A 220 -24.08 -11.57 -10.74
N CYS A 221 -23.44 -11.05 -9.71
CA CYS A 221 -22.96 -11.84 -8.57
C CYS A 221 -24.09 -12.58 -7.85
N ALA A 222 -25.28 -11.99 -7.77
CA ALA A 222 -26.44 -12.61 -7.10
C ALA A 222 -26.91 -13.93 -7.70
N THR A 223 -26.60 -14.17 -8.99
CA THR A 223 -27.03 -15.37 -9.73
C THR A 223 -25.91 -16.34 -10.07
N ALA A 224 -24.65 -15.93 -9.90
CA ALA A 224 -23.51 -16.74 -10.32
C ALA A 224 -23.17 -17.90 -9.38
N GLY A 225 -23.65 -17.88 -8.13
CA GLY A 225 -23.40 -18.93 -7.15
C GLY A 225 -21.92 -19.11 -6.80
N LEU A 226 -21.18 -17.99 -6.74
CA LEU A 226 -19.75 -17.99 -6.38
C LEU A 226 -19.57 -18.36 -4.92
N LYS A 227 -18.75 -19.36 -4.63
CA LYS A 227 -18.36 -19.79 -3.29
C LYS A 227 -16.97 -19.23 -2.95
N LEU A 228 -16.90 -18.45 -1.87
CA LEU A 228 -15.72 -17.67 -1.50
C LEU A 228 -15.20 -18.05 -0.11
N VAL A 229 -13.87 -18.12 0.04
CA VAL A 229 -13.20 -18.03 1.33
C VAL A 229 -12.53 -16.67 1.44
N TYR A 230 -12.71 -16.00 2.58
CA TYR A 230 -12.13 -14.70 2.84
C TYR A 230 -11.34 -14.67 4.16
N SER A 231 -10.15 -14.06 4.12
CA SER A 231 -9.35 -13.74 5.31
C SER A 231 -9.07 -12.24 5.36
N PRO A 232 -9.48 -11.53 6.42
CA PRO A 232 -9.05 -10.16 6.69
C PRO A 232 -7.63 -10.09 7.31
N LEU A 233 -6.92 -11.21 7.51
CA LEU A 233 -5.62 -11.31 8.18
C LEU A 233 -5.57 -10.54 9.51
N ASN A 234 -6.61 -10.71 10.36
CA ASN A 234 -6.82 -10.00 11.62
C ASN A 234 -6.83 -8.45 11.48
N GLY A 235 -7.12 -7.93 10.29
CA GLY A 235 -7.08 -6.51 9.95
C GLY A 235 -8.43 -5.80 9.91
N SER A 236 -8.45 -4.62 9.29
CA SER A 236 -9.60 -3.72 9.20
C SER A 236 -10.56 -4.03 8.05
N GLY A 237 -10.22 -4.99 7.17
CA GLY A 237 -10.99 -5.28 5.96
C GLY A 237 -12.30 -6.03 6.18
N LEU A 238 -12.49 -6.71 7.33
CA LEU A 238 -13.64 -7.60 7.54
C LEU A 238 -14.99 -6.94 7.27
N VAL A 239 -15.26 -5.85 7.96
CA VAL A 239 -16.58 -5.19 7.91
C VAL A 239 -16.84 -4.58 6.52
N PRO A 240 -15.96 -3.73 5.95
CA PRO A 240 -16.24 -3.08 4.68
C PRO A 240 -16.25 -4.06 3.49
N VAL A 241 -15.35 -5.03 3.45
CA VAL A 241 -15.34 -6.04 2.36
C VAL A 241 -16.60 -6.88 2.40
N MET A 242 -16.97 -7.41 3.58
CA MET A 242 -18.19 -8.22 3.73
C MET A 242 -19.46 -7.42 3.42
N ARG A 243 -19.49 -6.13 3.76
CA ARG A 243 -20.60 -5.25 3.42
C ARG A 243 -20.78 -5.14 1.90
N VAL A 244 -19.72 -4.76 1.17
CA VAL A 244 -19.78 -4.60 -0.30
C VAL A 244 -20.06 -5.93 -1.00
N LEU A 245 -19.41 -7.03 -0.59
CA LEU A 245 -19.69 -8.35 -1.18
C LEU A 245 -21.17 -8.76 -1.03
N LYS A 246 -21.75 -8.51 0.16
CA LYS A 246 -23.17 -8.77 0.40
C LYS A 246 -24.06 -7.91 -0.51
N ASP A 247 -23.74 -6.62 -0.64
CA ASP A 247 -24.57 -5.66 -1.38
C ASP A 247 -24.56 -5.98 -2.89
N ILE A 248 -23.45 -6.50 -3.44
CA ILE A 248 -23.41 -6.98 -4.83
C ILE A 248 -23.99 -8.39 -5.02
N GLY A 249 -24.44 -9.04 -3.93
CA GLY A 249 -25.14 -10.33 -3.97
C GLY A 249 -24.28 -11.57 -3.74
N ILE A 250 -23.04 -11.43 -3.26
CA ILE A 250 -22.20 -12.57 -2.85
C ILE A 250 -22.49 -12.89 -1.39
N THR A 251 -23.17 -14.01 -1.15
CA THR A 251 -23.63 -14.43 0.18
C THR A 251 -22.98 -15.72 0.68
N ASP A 252 -22.41 -16.55 -0.21
CA ASP A 252 -21.69 -17.79 0.16
C ASP A 252 -20.23 -17.50 0.45
N VAL A 253 -19.97 -16.88 1.61
CA VAL A 253 -18.62 -16.48 2.06
C VAL A 253 -18.28 -17.17 3.36
N THR A 254 -17.27 -18.01 3.35
CA THR A 254 -16.68 -18.60 4.56
C THR A 254 -15.45 -17.79 4.99
N ILE A 255 -15.49 -17.23 6.21
CA ILE A 255 -14.38 -16.44 6.74
C ILE A 255 -13.43 -17.37 7.49
N VAL A 256 -12.11 -17.17 7.33
CA VAL A 256 -11.08 -17.92 8.08
C VAL A 256 -11.20 -17.60 9.57
N PRO A 257 -11.60 -18.56 10.42
CA PRO A 257 -11.98 -18.26 11.82
C PRO A 257 -10.84 -17.66 12.64
N GLU A 258 -9.62 -18.17 12.47
CA GLU A 258 -8.42 -17.76 13.22
C GLU A 258 -7.92 -16.36 12.83
N GLN A 259 -8.35 -15.85 11.68
CA GLN A 259 -7.91 -14.57 11.12
C GLN A 259 -9.04 -13.54 11.04
N LYS A 260 -10.24 -13.90 11.52
CA LYS A 260 -11.44 -13.09 11.40
C LYS A 260 -11.41 -11.85 12.28
N ASP A 261 -11.12 -12.02 13.56
CA ASP A 261 -11.20 -10.94 14.53
C ASP A 261 -9.93 -10.09 14.49
N PRO A 262 -10.04 -8.76 14.65
CA PRO A 262 -8.89 -7.87 14.69
C PRO A 262 -7.92 -8.25 15.81
N ASP A 263 -6.64 -8.50 15.49
CA ASP A 263 -5.59 -8.80 16.46
C ASP A 263 -4.24 -8.28 15.96
N GLY A 264 -3.70 -7.26 16.63
CA GLY A 264 -2.41 -6.63 16.30
C GLY A 264 -1.19 -7.53 16.52
N ASN A 265 -1.35 -8.70 17.16
CA ASN A 265 -0.28 -9.69 17.32
C ASN A 265 -0.14 -10.59 16.08
N PHE A 266 -1.15 -10.66 15.21
CA PHE A 266 -1.17 -11.53 14.03
C PHE A 266 -0.73 -12.96 14.34
N PRO A 267 -1.40 -13.69 15.26
CA PRO A 267 -0.89 -14.92 15.86
C PRO A 267 -0.68 -16.06 14.86
N THR A 268 -1.40 -16.06 13.76
CA THR A 268 -1.30 -17.09 12.71
C THR A 268 -0.46 -16.67 11.51
N CYS A 269 -0.07 -15.39 11.45
CA CYS A 269 0.62 -14.81 10.30
C CYS A 269 1.57 -13.69 10.74
N PRO A 270 2.82 -14.00 11.16
CA PRO A 270 3.80 -12.98 11.60
C PRO A 270 4.07 -11.86 10.59
N TYR A 271 3.85 -12.14 9.30
CA TYR A 271 3.88 -11.18 8.20
C TYR A 271 2.52 -11.18 7.51
N PRO A 272 1.56 -10.33 7.91
CA PRO A 272 0.19 -10.33 7.38
C PRO A 272 0.15 -9.68 5.98
N ASN A 273 0.90 -10.26 5.04
CA ASN A 273 1.05 -9.79 3.67
C ASN A 273 0.44 -10.80 2.69
N PRO A 274 -0.63 -10.44 1.96
CA PRO A 274 -1.30 -11.33 1.01
C PRO A 274 -0.45 -11.71 -0.22
N GLU A 275 0.77 -11.17 -0.34
CA GLU A 275 1.74 -11.57 -1.37
C GLU A 275 2.44 -12.90 -1.03
N ILE A 276 2.45 -13.32 0.24
CA ILE A 276 3.21 -14.49 0.70
C ILE A 276 2.30 -15.68 1.00
N PHE A 277 2.77 -16.86 0.64
CA PHE A 277 2.03 -18.12 0.79
C PHE A 277 1.61 -18.39 2.24
N GLU A 278 2.49 -18.13 3.20
CA GLU A 278 2.27 -18.37 4.63
C GLU A 278 1.06 -17.59 5.17
N ALA A 279 0.84 -16.37 4.68
CA ALA A 279 -0.33 -15.56 5.06
C ALA A 279 -1.64 -16.18 4.56
N LEU A 280 -1.60 -16.82 3.40
CA LEU A 280 -2.76 -17.40 2.73
C LEU A 280 -3.01 -18.86 3.13
N ARG A 281 -2.07 -19.51 3.83
CA ARG A 281 -2.10 -20.94 4.11
C ARG A 281 -3.41 -21.43 4.74
N LEU A 282 -3.88 -20.78 5.81
CA LEU A 282 -5.14 -21.18 6.47
C LEU A 282 -6.35 -21.00 5.55
N GLY A 283 -6.38 -19.90 4.79
CA GLY A 283 -7.41 -19.66 3.79
C GLY A 283 -7.41 -20.70 2.67
N LEU A 284 -6.23 -21.13 2.21
CA LEU A 284 -6.09 -22.19 1.21
C LEU A 284 -6.55 -23.56 1.73
N GLU A 285 -6.20 -23.91 2.97
CA GLU A 285 -6.66 -25.13 3.63
C GLU A 285 -8.18 -25.15 3.75
N LEU A 286 -8.77 -24.03 4.17
CA LEU A 286 -10.21 -23.87 4.27
C LEU A 286 -10.88 -23.90 2.88
N ALA A 287 -10.32 -23.22 1.88
CA ALA A 287 -10.84 -23.22 0.52
C ALA A 287 -10.87 -24.64 -0.08
N LYS A 288 -9.82 -25.43 0.14
CA LYS A 288 -9.79 -26.86 -0.27
C LYS A 288 -10.88 -27.68 0.43
N LYS A 289 -11.05 -27.49 1.73
CA LYS A 289 -12.05 -28.20 2.53
C LYS A 289 -13.48 -27.87 2.06
N GLU A 290 -13.76 -26.59 1.85
CA GLU A 290 -15.06 -26.09 1.44
C GLU A 290 -15.33 -26.24 -0.07
N GLY A 291 -14.30 -26.50 -0.87
CA GLY A 291 -14.39 -26.52 -2.34
C GLY A 291 -14.75 -25.15 -2.91
N ALA A 292 -14.19 -24.07 -2.33
CA ALA A 292 -14.45 -22.71 -2.76
C ALA A 292 -13.92 -22.45 -4.18
N ASP A 293 -14.57 -21.57 -4.93
CA ASP A 293 -14.13 -21.17 -6.27
C ASP A 293 -12.95 -20.20 -6.20
N LEU A 294 -12.92 -19.37 -5.14
CA LEU A 294 -11.98 -18.30 -4.96
C LEU A 294 -11.63 -18.13 -3.47
N MET A 295 -10.39 -17.81 -3.17
CA MET A 295 -9.93 -17.36 -1.86
C MET A 295 -9.38 -15.94 -1.96
N LEU A 296 -9.81 -15.04 -1.07
CA LEU A 296 -9.34 -13.66 -0.93
C LEU A 296 -8.63 -13.47 0.41
N ALA A 297 -7.60 -12.63 0.45
CA ALA A 297 -7.06 -12.09 1.70
C ALA A 297 -6.70 -10.62 1.54
N THR A 298 -7.02 -9.81 2.56
CA THR A 298 -6.62 -8.38 2.64
C THR A 298 -5.60 -8.18 3.75
N ASP A 299 -4.66 -7.25 3.56
CA ASP A 299 -3.70 -6.89 4.59
C ASP A 299 -4.35 -6.06 5.73
N PRO A 300 -3.64 -5.80 6.85
CA PRO A 300 -4.26 -5.20 8.02
C PRO A 300 -4.93 -3.84 7.82
N ASP A 301 -4.42 -2.98 6.96
CA ASP A 301 -5.03 -1.69 6.61
C ASP A 301 -5.87 -1.74 5.33
N ALA A 302 -6.11 -2.96 4.82
CA ALA A 302 -6.96 -3.32 3.70
C ALA A 302 -6.80 -2.39 2.47
N ASP A 303 -5.53 -2.08 2.16
CA ASP A 303 -5.15 -1.40 0.93
C ASP A 303 -4.66 -2.39 -0.14
N ARG A 304 -4.44 -3.68 0.21
CA ARG A 304 -4.03 -4.76 -0.68
C ARG A 304 -4.96 -5.96 -0.59
N VAL A 305 -5.14 -6.65 -1.71
CA VAL A 305 -5.87 -7.91 -1.78
C VAL A 305 -5.12 -8.93 -2.62
N GLY A 306 -4.85 -10.09 -2.04
CA GLY A 306 -4.30 -11.27 -2.70
C GLY A 306 -5.35 -12.34 -2.89
N ILE A 307 -5.17 -13.19 -3.92
CA ILE A 307 -6.11 -14.23 -4.27
C ILE A 307 -5.46 -15.57 -4.57
N ALA A 308 -6.25 -16.63 -4.34
CA ALA A 308 -6.00 -17.94 -4.90
C ALA A 308 -7.24 -18.42 -5.64
N ILE A 309 -7.03 -18.99 -6.82
CA ILE A 309 -8.07 -19.51 -7.69
C ILE A 309 -8.08 -21.03 -7.70
N ARG A 310 -9.27 -21.62 -7.81
CA ARG A 310 -9.42 -23.04 -7.98
C ARG A 310 -9.11 -23.44 -9.43
N CYS A 311 -8.21 -24.42 -9.59
CA CYS A 311 -7.88 -25.00 -10.89
C CYS A 311 -8.86 -26.13 -11.27
N PRO A 312 -8.93 -26.52 -12.55
CA PRO A 312 -9.83 -27.60 -13.02
C PRO A 312 -9.58 -28.95 -12.33
N ASP A 313 -8.35 -29.24 -11.90
CA ASP A 313 -7.98 -30.44 -11.15
C ASP A 313 -8.34 -30.37 -9.64
N GLY A 314 -8.93 -29.26 -9.19
CA GLY A 314 -9.29 -29.01 -7.80
C GLY A 314 -8.14 -28.48 -6.93
N SER A 315 -6.94 -28.30 -7.46
CA SER A 315 -5.85 -27.61 -6.79
C SER A 315 -6.10 -26.09 -6.72
N TYR A 316 -5.27 -25.37 -5.94
CA TYR A 316 -5.34 -23.91 -5.85
C TYR A 316 -4.02 -23.30 -6.26
N GLU A 317 -4.08 -22.23 -7.04
CA GLU A 317 -2.96 -21.47 -7.53
C GLU A 317 -3.06 -20.02 -7.05
N LEU A 318 -1.95 -19.46 -6.55
CA LEU A 318 -1.85 -18.05 -6.19
C LEU A 318 -1.71 -17.22 -7.46
N VAL A 319 -2.46 -16.12 -7.56
CA VAL A 319 -2.36 -15.18 -8.67
C VAL A 319 -1.56 -13.97 -8.20
N SER A 320 -0.51 -13.63 -8.92
CA SER A 320 0.35 -12.49 -8.57
C SER A 320 -0.38 -11.16 -8.73
N GLY A 321 0.08 -10.11 -8.02
CA GLY A 321 -0.49 -8.78 -8.14
C GLY A 321 -0.43 -8.21 -9.57
N ASN A 322 0.60 -8.56 -10.32
CA ASN A 322 0.72 -8.23 -11.74
C ASN A 322 -0.38 -8.91 -12.58
N GLU A 323 -0.60 -10.20 -12.37
CA GLU A 323 -1.63 -10.96 -13.09
C GLU A 323 -3.04 -10.47 -12.77
N VAL A 324 -3.32 -10.19 -11.47
CA VAL A 324 -4.61 -9.61 -11.07
C VAL A 324 -4.81 -8.23 -11.69
N GLY A 325 -3.78 -7.37 -11.71
CA GLY A 325 -3.85 -6.04 -12.34
C GLY A 325 -4.19 -6.12 -13.84
N VAL A 326 -3.56 -7.07 -14.54
CA VAL A 326 -3.84 -7.32 -15.97
C VAL A 326 -5.25 -7.88 -16.19
N LEU A 327 -5.66 -8.85 -15.37
CA LEU A 327 -7.00 -9.43 -15.42
C LEU A 327 -8.09 -8.39 -15.17
N LEU A 328 -7.91 -7.53 -14.17
CA LEU A 328 -8.84 -6.43 -13.88
C LEU A 328 -8.90 -5.42 -15.03
N LEU A 329 -7.75 -5.07 -15.62
CA LEU A 329 -7.71 -4.15 -16.76
C LEU A 329 -8.50 -4.71 -17.94
N ASP A 330 -8.25 -5.97 -18.29
CA ASP A 330 -8.94 -6.66 -19.39
C ASP A 330 -10.45 -6.76 -19.12
N TYR A 331 -10.84 -7.20 -17.92
CA TYR A 331 -12.23 -7.32 -17.49
C TYR A 331 -12.99 -5.99 -17.52
N ILE A 332 -12.38 -4.93 -16.98
CA ILE A 332 -12.98 -3.59 -16.98
C ILE A 332 -13.16 -3.07 -18.41
N CYS A 333 -12.12 -3.20 -19.25
CA CYS A 333 -12.17 -2.73 -20.63
C CYS A 333 -13.24 -3.48 -21.42
N GLN A 334 -13.24 -4.81 -21.36
CA GLN A 334 -14.21 -5.64 -22.06
C GLN A 334 -15.65 -5.29 -21.65
N GLY A 335 -15.93 -5.26 -20.34
CA GLY A 335 -17.28 -5.01 -19.86
C GLY A 335 -17.78 -3.59 -20.13
N ARG A 336 -16.90 -2.57 -20.06
CA ARG A 336 -17.26 -1.18 -20.39
C ARG A 336 -17.52 -1.00 -21.89
N ILE A 337 -16.76 -1.67 -22.75
CA ILE A 337 -17.00 -1.65 -24.22
C ILE A 337 -18.33 -2.33 -24.52
N GLU A 338 -18.59 -3.52 -23.99
CA GLU A 338 -19.85 -4.25 -24.16
C GLU A 338 -21.08 -3.40 -23.77
N LYS A 339 -20.95 -2.59 -22.72
CA LYS A 339 -22.03 -1.74 -22.20
C LYS A 339 -22.06 -0.32 -22.79
N GLY A 340 -21.10 0.04 -23.63
CA GLY A 340 -21.00 1.40 -24.17
C GLY A 340 -20.66 2.46 -23.08
N THR A 341 -19.99 2.07 -21.99
CA THR A 341 -19.62 2.94 -20.86
C THR A 341 -18.11 3.24 -20.81
N MET A 342 -17.34 2.83 -21.81
CA MET A 342 -15.94 3.18 -21.92
C MET A 342 -15.81 4.70 -22.17
N PRO A 343 -15.06 5.44 -21.33
CA PRO A 343 -14.86 6.88 -21.57
C PRO A 343 -14.06 7.12 -22.85
N GLU A 344 -14.17 8.32 -23.41
CA GLU A 344 -13.27 8.76 -24.46
C GLU A 344 -11.84 8.89 -23.93
N ASN A 345 -10.86 8.40 -24.68
CA ASN A 345 -9.44 8.40 -24.30
C ASN A 345 -9.17 7.88 -22.88
N PRO A 346 -9.58 6.64 -22.58
CA PRO A 346 -9.46 6.07 -21.23
C PRO A 346 -8.01 5.99 -20.76
N VAL A 347 -7.79 6.18 -19.47
CA VAL A 347 -6.46 6.16 -18.84
C VAL A 347 -6.41 5.07 -17.79
N ALA A 348 -5.38 4.23 -17.87
CA ALA A 348 -4.95 3.36 -16.78
C ALA A 348 -3.55 3.78 -16.30
N VAL A 349 -3.24 3.55 -15.02
CA VAL A 349 -1.97 3.96 -14.43
C VAL A 349 -1.35 2.77 -13.68
N LYS A 350 -0.04 2.54 -13.86
CA LYS A 350 0.68 1.52 -13.08
C LYS A 350 2.06 1.99 -12.65
N SER A 351 2.63 1.31 -11.63
CA SER A 351 4.03 1.54 -11.28
C SER A 351 4.95 1.05 -12.42
N LEU A 352 6.07 1.72 -12.60
CA LEU A 352 7.06 1.36 -13.64
C LEU A 352 7.68 -0.04 -13.46
N VAL A 353 7.56 -0.62 -12.25
CA VAL A 353 8.02 -1.98 -11.93
C VAL A 353 6.93 -3.04 -12.13
N SER A 354 5.70 -2.63 -12.42
CA SER A 354 4.59 -3.53 -12.78
C SER A 354 4.75 -4.03 -14.22
N THR A 355 4.11 -5.17 -14.50
CA THR A 355 4.27 -5.91 -15.76
C THR A 355 3.99 -5.10 -17.03
N PRO A 356 4.86 -5.15 -18.05
CA PRO A 356 4.58 -4.59 -19.37
C PRO A 356 3.45 -5.31 -20.13
N LEU A 357 3.02 -6.49 -19.69
CA LEU A 357 1.83 -7.15 -20.23
C LEU A 357 0.60 -6.23 -20.17
N ALA A 358 0.49 -5.42 -19.09
CA ALA A 358 -0.58 -4.44 -18.96
C ALA A 358 -0.55 -3.37 -20.05
N ASP A 359 0.65 -2.95 -20.51
CA ASP A 359 0.78 -1.98 -21.63
C ASP A 359 0.24 -2.60 -22.93
N ALA A 360 0.55 -3.87 -23.17
CA ALA A 360 0.07 -4.59 -24.36
C ALA A 360 -1.46 -4.76 -24.35
N VAL A 361 -2.04 -5.12 -23.19
CA VAL A 361 -3.49 -5.24 -23.01
C VAL A 361 -4.15 -3.86 -23.18
N ALA A 362 -3.67 -2.82 -22.49
CA ALA A 362 -4.19 -1.46 -22.60
C ALA A 362 -4.23 -0.98 -24.06
N LYS A 363 -3.11 -1.16 -24.78
CA LYS A 363 -3.00 -0.79 -26.19
C LYS A 363 -4.06 -1.49 -27.06
N SER A 364 -4.39 -2.76 -26.78
CA SER A 364 -5.37 -3.50 -27.56
C SER A 364 -6.80 -2.96 -27.40
N TYR A 365 -7.06 -2.22 -26.32
CA TYR A 365 -8.33 -1.57 -26.03
C TYR A 365 -8.33 -0.06 -26.29
N GLY A 366 -7.22 0.51 -26.80
CA GLY A 366 -7.09 1.96 -26.99
C GLY A 366 -6.97 2.74 -25.69
N VAL A 367 -6.53 2.11 -24.60
CA VAL A 367 -6.32 2.74 -23.29
C VAL A 367 -4.92 3.35 -23.23
N GLU A 368 -4.83 4.61 -22.82
CA GLU A 368 -3.56 5.27 -22.46
C GLU A 368 -3.03 4.66 -21.17
N MET A 369 -1.89 3.92 -21.23
CA MET A 369 -1.21 3.41 -20.05
C MET A 369 -0.15 4.40 -19.59
N ARG A 370 -0.31 4.95 -18.39
CA ARG A 370 0.70 5.80 -17.74
C ARG A 370 1.55 5.00 -16.78
N ASN A 371 2.87 5.03 -16.99
CA ASN A 371 3.84 4.38 -16.11
C ASN A 371 4.41 5.44 -15.16
N VAL A 372 4.21 5.25 -13.85
CA VAL A 372 4.65 6.19 -12.81
C VAL A 372 5.70 5.55 -11.88
N LEU A 373 6.33 6.36 -11.03
CA LEU A 373 7.24 5.85 -10.01
C LEU A 373 6.51 4.92 -9.02
N THR A 374 7.27 4.07 -8.32
CA THR A 374 6.73 3.18 -7.29
C THR A 374 6.18 3.96 -6.11
N GLY A 375 5.02 3.59 -5.67
CA GLY A 375 4.25 4.21 -4.60
C GLY A 375 2.93 4.78 -5.14
N PHE A 376 1.83 4.35 -4.54
CA PHE A 376 0.47 4.67 -5.04
C PHE A 376 0.16 6.17 -5.05
N LYS A 377 0.91 6.98 -4.28
CA LYS A 377 0.84 8.44 -4.33
C LYS A 377 1.00 9.00 -5.75
N TRP A 378 1.81 8.36 -6.58
CA TRP A 378 2.01 8.77 -7.97
C TRP A 378 0.82 8.41 -8.87
N ILE A 379 0.10 7.33 -8.55
CA ILE A 379 -1.18 7.02 -9.18
C ILE A 379 -2.24 8.05 -8.74
N GLY A 380 -2.28 8.37 -7.44
CA GLY A 380 -3.13 9.43 -6.90
C GLY A 380 -2.88 10.79 -7.55
N ASP A 381 -1.62 11.15 -7.79
CA ASP A 381 -1.21 12.37 -8.49
C ASP A 381 -1.74 12.42 -9.93
N GLN A 382 -1.68 11.31 -10.67
CA GLN A 382 -2.28 11.23 -12.01
C GLN A 382 -3.80 11.41 -12.00
N ILE A 383 -4.48 10.87 -10.99
CA ILE A 383 -5.93 11.09 -10.82
C ILE A 383 -6.20 12.56 -10.49
N ALA A 384 -5.43 13.17 -9.59
CA ALA A 384 -5.56 14.60 -9.26
C ALA A 384 -5.31 15.50 -10.47
N SER A 385 -4.32 15.16 -11.32
CA SER A 385 -4.03 15.85 -12.57
C SER A 385 -5.21 15.77 -13.55
N LEU A 386 -5.82 14.60 -13.69
CA LEU A 386 -7.03 14.43 -14.52
C LEU A 386 -8.23 15.21 -13.94
N GLU A 387 -8.39 15.23 -12.63
CA GLU A 387 -9.44 15.99 -11.95
C GLU A 387 -9.27 17.50 -12.18
N ALA A 388 -8.05 18.02 -12.02
CA ALA A 388 -7.74 19.42 -12.29
C ALA A 388 -7.99 19.82 -13.75
N ALA A 389 -7.84 18.88 -14.69
CA ALA A 389 -8.15 19.07 -16.11
C ALA A 389 -9.64 18.88 -16.45
N GLY A 390 -10.51 18.55 -15.49
CA GLY A 390 -11.92 18.22 -15.73
C GLY A 390 -12.11 16.90 -16.49
N GLN A 391 -11.16 15.97 -16.42
CA GLN A 391 -11.10 14.73 -17.19
C GLN A 391 -11.02 13.49 -16.31
N VAL A 392 -11.42 13.58 -15.05
CA VAL A 392 -11.24 12.50 -14.07
C VAL A 392 -11.95 11.20 -14.46
N ASP A 393 -13.04 11.29 -15.21
CA ASP A 393 -13.80 10.12 -15.70
C ASP A 393 -13.02 9.26 -16.70
N ARG A 394 -11.92 9.77 -17.26
CA ARG A 394 -11.01 8.98 -18.10
C ARG A 394 -10.25 7.91 -17.31
N PHE A 395 -10.08 8.09 -16.00
CA PHE A 395 -9.37 7.12 -15.14
C PHE A 395 -10.23 5.87 -14.92
N ILE A 396 -9.73 4.71 -15.37
CA ILE A 396 -10.45 3.44 -15.27
C ILE A 396 -9.84 2.46 -14.28
N LEU A 397 -8.49 2.44 -14.14
CA LEU A 397 -7.79 1.54 -13.24
C LEU A 397 -6.40 2.09 -12.90
N GLY A 398 -6.01 1.97 -11.63
CA GLY A 398 -4.64 2.10 -11.17
C GLY A 398 -4.20 0.86 -10.40
N PHE A 399 -2.94 0.40 -10.59
CA PHE A 399 -2.44 -0.73 -9.82
C PHE A 399 -0.92 -0.74 -9.65
N GLU A 400 -0.48 -1.45 -8.61
CA GLU A 400 0.92 -1.80 -8.36
C GLU A 400 1.07 -3.33 -8.31
N GLU A 401 2.26 -3.82 -8.67
CA GLU A 401 2.61 -5.25 -8.61
C GLU A 401 2.44 -5.83 -7.20
N SER A 402 2.47 -4.99 -6.18
CA SER A 402 2.35 -5.33 -4.76
C SER A 402 0.90 -5.43 -4.28
N TYR A 403 0.00 -5.93 -5.14
CA TYR A 403 -1.39 -6.29 -4.82
C TYR A 403 -2.30 -5.11 -4.44
N GLY A 404 -1.93 -3.90 -4.82
CA GLY A 404 -2.73 -2.69 -4.63
C GLY A 404 -3.45 -2.26 -5.91
N TYR A 405 -4.77 -2.06 -5.84
CA TYR A 405 -5.63 -1.70 -6.97
C TYR A 405 -6.56 -0.55 -6.61
N LEU A 406 -6.98 0.20 -7.62
CA LEU A 406 -8.02 1.22 -7.50
C LEU A 406 -8.76 1.36 -8.84
N ALA A 407 -10.09 1.26 -8.83
CA ALA A 407 -10.93 1.52 -9.99
C ALA A 407 -11.89 2.67 -9.70
N GLY A 408 -11.63 3.82 -10.29
CA GLY A 408 -12.41 5.05 -10.09
C GLY A 408 -11.75 6.06 -9.16
N PRO A 409 -12.19 7.33 -9.21
CA PRO A 409 -11.49 8.45 -8.62
C PRO A 409 -12.01 8.88 -7.24
N TYR A 410 -12.79 8.05 -6.54
CA TYR A 410 -13.43 8.42 -5.26
C TYR A 410 -12.43 8.50 -4.10
N VAL A 411 -11.32 7.75 -4.17
CA VAL A 411 -10.17 7.81 -3.24
C VAL A 411 -8.86 8.03 -4.01
N ARG A 412 -7.74 8.20 -3.30
CA ARG A 412 -6.42 8.47 -3.88
C ARG A 412 -5.33 7.53 -3.39
N ASP A 413 -5.72 6.42 -2.80
CA ASP A 413 -4.83 5.33 -2.41
C ASP A 413 -5.42 3.99 -2.86
N LYS A 414 -4.65 2.93 -2.70
CA LYS A 414 -5.08 1.55 -2.96
C LYS A 414 -6.33 1.22 -2.15
N ASP A 415 -7.21 0.46 -2.74
CA ASP A 415 -8.45 0.04 -2.09
C ASP A 415 -8.69 -1.46 -2.29
N ALA A 416 -8.48 -2.23 -1.22
CA ALA A 416 -8.76 -3.66 -1.25
C ALA A 416 -10.27 -3.98 -1.26
N ILE A 417 -11.13 -3.03 -0.92
CA ILE A 417 -12.60 -3.23 -0.95
C ILE A 417 -13.04 -3.30 -2.40
N ILE A 418 -12.68 -2.27 -3.22
CA ILE A 418 -12.99 -2.28 -4.65
C ILE A 418 -12.27 -3.42 -5.37
N GLY A 419 -11.00 -3.70 -4.98
CA GLY A 419 -10.25 -4.83 -5.51
C GLY A 419 -10.99 -6.15 -5.28
N SER A 420 -11.45 -6.40 -4.04
CA SER A 420 -12.24 -7.60 -3.69
C SER A 420 -13.55 -7.66 -4.46
N MET A 421 -14.28 -6.54 -4.57
CA MET A 421 -15.53 -6.47 -5.32
C MET A 421 -15.34 -6.86 -6.78
N LEU A 422 -14.39 -6.21 -7.47
CA LEU A 422 -14.17 -6.44 -8.90
C LEU A 422 -13.59 -7.82 -9.21
N ILE A 423 -12.71 -8.34 -8.34
CA ILE A 423 -12.19 -9.71 -8.47
C ILE A 423 -13.32 -10.73 -8.35
N CYS A 424 -14.22 -10.55 -7.38
CA CYS A 424 -15.36 -11.44 -7.21
C CYS A 424 -16.36 -11.32 -8.37
N GLU A 425 -16.63 -10.11 -8.86
CA GLU A 425 -17.50 -9.90 -10.02
C GLU A 425 -16.91 -10.54 -11.28
N MET A 426 -15.60 -10.40 -11.48
CA MET A 426 -14.87 -11.04 -12.57
C MET A 426 -14.95 -12.58 -12.48
N ALA A 427 -14.73 -13.15 -11.30
CA ALA A 427 -14.86 -14.60 -11.07
C ALA A 427 -16.29 -15.09 -11.35
N ALA A 428 -17.30 -14.35 -10.88
CA ALA A 428 -18.70 -14.62 -11.13
C ALA A 428 -19.04 -14.56 -12.62
N TYR A 429 -18.48 -13.59 -13.34
CA TYR A 429 -18.68 -13.47 -14.79
C TYR A 429 -18.11 -14.67 -15.55
N TYR A 430 -16.85 -15.02 -15.30
CA TYR A 430 -16.24 -16.16 -16.01
C TYR A 430 -16.98 -17.46 -15.69
N ARG A 431 -17.36 -17.69 -14.44
CA ARG A 431 -18.20 -18.83 -14.07
C ARG A 431 -19.53 -18.83 -14.84
N SER A 432 -20.20 -17.70 -15.01
CA SER A 432 -21.50 -17.60 -15.69
C SER A 432 -21.44 -17.94 -17.17
N ILE A 433 -20.28 -17.77 -17.78
CA ILE A 433 -20.04 -18.15 -19.20
C ILE A 433 -19.35 -19.50 -19.37
N GLY A 434 -19.21 -20.28 -18.29
CA GLY A 434 -18.58 -21.60 -18.32
C GLY A 434 -17.06 -21.59 -18.47
N SER A 435 -16.40 -20.48 -18.04
CA SER A 435 -14.95 -20.30 -18.03
C SER A 435 -14.42 -20.06 -16.60
N SER A 436 -13.14 -19.84 -16.47
CA SER A 436 -12.45 -19.57 -15.21
C SER A 436 -11.44 -18.43 -15.34
N ILE A 437 -11.04 -17.84 -14.19
CA ILE A 437 -9.95 -16.84 -14.15
C ILE A 437 -8.67 -17.42 -14.77
N LYS A 438 -8.36 -18.71 -14.51
CA LYS A 438 -7.17 -19.38 -15.04
C LYS A 438 -7.20 -19.45 -16.56
N GLU A 439 -8.30 -19.92 -17.14
CA GLU A 439 -8.45 -20.02 -18.60
C GLU A 439 -8.36 -18.67 -19.27
N HIS A 440 -8.92 -17.63 -18.63
CA HIS A 440 -8.86 -16.28 -19.17
C HIS A 440 -7.44 -15.70 -19.11
N LEU A 441 -6.70 -15.92 -18.02
CA LEU A 441 -5.30 -15.54 -17.90
C LEU A 441 -4.43 -16.25 -18.95
N GLU A 442 -4.63 -17.54 -19.17
CA GLU A 442 -3.91 -18.28 -20.22
C GLU A 442 -4.26 -17.75 -21.63
N GLY A 443 -5.51 -17.33 -21.85
CA GLY A 443 -5.92 -16.65 -23.08
C GLY A 443 -5.19 -15.33 -23.32
N ILE A 444 -5.00 -14.52 -22.27
CA ILE A 444 -4.21 -13.30 -22.32
C ILE A 444 -2.74 -13.61 -22.67
N TYR A 445 -2.15 -14.60 -22.03
CA TYR A 445 -0.79 -15.05 -22.34
C TYR A 445 -0.64 -15.60 -23.77
N ALA A 446 -1.62 -16.35 -24.25
CA ALA A 446 -1.61 -16.83 -25.63
C ALA A 446 -1.64 -15.69 -26.64
N LYS A 447 -2.33 -14.59 -26.33
CA LYS A 447 -2.46 -13.43 -27.22
C LYS A 447 -1.24 -12.49 -27.19
N PHE A 448 -0.63 -12.28 -26.01
CA PHE A 448 0.38 -11.24 -25.81
C PHE A 448 1.77 -11.79 -25.44
N GLY A 449 1.92 -13.09 -25.20
CA GLY A 449 3.14 -13.74 -24.74
C GLY A 449 3.15 -14.04 -23.23
N ARG A 450 3.95 -15.02 -22.83
CA ARG A 450 4.08 -15.46 -21.43
C ARG A 450 5.07 -14.58 -20.70
N TYR A 451 4.57 -13.53 -20.05
CA TYR A 451 5.37 -12.67 -19.17
C TYR A 451 5.57 -13.33 -17.81
N LEU A 452 6.79 -13.21 -17.28
CA LEU A 452 7.13 -13.56 -15.91
C LEU A 452 7.74 -12.34 -15.23
N ASN A 453 7.16 -11.96 -14.08
CA ASN A 453 7.66 -10.86 -13.26
C ASN A 453 8.13 -11.43 -11.92
N LYS A 454 9.39 -11.21 -11.55
CA LYS A 454 10.00 -11.65 -10.28
C LYS A 454 10.85 -10.56 -9.68
N VAL A 455 10.96 -10.57 -8.35
CA VAL A 455 11.77 -9.63 -7.59
C VAL A 455 12.77 -10.39 -6.74
N ASP A 456 14.04 -10.05 -6.86
CA ASP A 456 15.09 -10.50 -5.94
C ASP A 456 15.54 -9.32 -5.07
N SER A 457 15.89 -9.60 -3.81
CA SER A 457 16.40 -8.60 -2.86
C SER A 457 17.82 -8.94 -2.43
N PHE A 458 18.69 -7.95 -2.46
CA PHE A 458 20.07 -8.03 -1.99
C PHE A 458 20.21 -7.17 -0.75
N GLU A 459 20.56 -7.78 0.39
CA GLU A 459 20.68 -7.11 1.67
C GLU A 459 22.15 -6.80 1.99
N PHE A 460 22.39 -5.64 2.56
CA PHE A 460 23.72 -5.15 2.95
C PHE A 460 23.74 -4.86 4.45
N PRO A 461 23.86 -5.90 5.32
CA PRO A 461 23.79 -5.70 6.75
C PRO A 461 24.96 -4.87 7.29
N GLY A 462 24.72 -4.13 8.37
CA GLY A 462 25.73 -3.34 9.07
C GLY A 462 25.71 -1.85 8.71
N LEU A 463 26.52 -1.08 9.45
CA LEU A 463 26.55 0.39 9.37
C LEU A 463 26.98 0.93 7.98
N SER A 464 27.80 0.20 7.25
CA SER A 464 28.28 0.56 5.90
C SER A 464 27.34 0.11 4.77
N GLY A 465 26.23 -0.54 5.08
CA GLY A 465 25.32 -1.10 4.07
C GLY A 465 24.73 -0.04 3.14
N MET A 466 24.37 1.13 3.66
CA MET A 466 23.86 2.24 2.86
C MET A 466 24.92 2.80 1.90
N ASP A 467 26.17 2.93 2.36
CA ASP A 467 27.27 3.44 1.55
C ASP A 467 27.63 2.44 0.44
N LYS A 468 27.66 1.14 0.76
CA LYS A 468 27.86 0.06 -0.23
C LYS A 468 26.79 0.10 -1.32
N MET A 469 25.54 0.20 -0.93
CA MET A 469 24.40 0.31 -1.84
C MET A 469 24.51 1.56 -2.75
N ALA A 470 24.89 2.72 -2.18
CA ALA A 470 25.11 3.95 -2.94
C ALA A 470 26.26 3.79 -3.94
N GLY A 471 27.36 3.14 -3.56
CA GLY A 471 28.49 2.81 -4.41
C GLY A 471 28.12 1.91 -5.60
N ILE A 472 27.31 0.88 -5.36
CA ILE A 472 26.79 -0.01 -6.41
C ILE A 472 25.98 0.79 -7.43
N MET A 473 25.04 1.62 -6.97
CA MET A 473 24.22 2.44 -7.86
C MET A 473 25.03 3.46 -8.65
N ALA A 474 26.07 4.05 -8.04
CA ALA A 474 26.99 4.95 -8.74
C ALA A 474 27.78 4.21 -9.83
N SER A 475 28.32 3.03 -9.53
CA SER A 475 29.05 2.19 -10.50
C SER A 475 28.17 1.78 -11.69
N LEU A 476 26.92 1.39 -11.43
CA LEU A 476 25.97 1.02 -12.48
C LEU A 476 25.60 2.19 -13.41
N ARG A 477 25.68 3.45 -12.92
CA ARG A 477 25.49 4.65 -13.73
C ARG A 477 26.72 5.02 -14.54
N GLU A 478 27.89 4.94 -13.91
CA GLU A 478 29.16 5.30 -14.55
C GLU A 478 29.54 4.31 -15.66
N LYS A 479 29.32 3.02 -15.38
CA LYS A 479 29.67 1.91 -16.28
C LYS A 479 28.50 0.94 -16.43
N PRO A 480 27.43 1.35 -17.14
CA PRO A 480 26.29 0.48 -17.35
C PRO A 480 26.69 -0.80 -18.09
N PRO A 481 26.18 -1.97 -17.69
CA PRO A 481 26.46 -3.20 -18.43
C PRO A 481 25.93 -3.10 -19.87
N VAL A 482 26.71 -3.59 -20.81
CA VAL A 482 26.33 -3.68 -22.24
C VAL A 482 25.55 -4.96 -22.54
N GLU A 483 25.68 -5.93 -21.65
CA GLU A 483 25.03 -7.24 -21.71
C GLU A 483 24.72 -7.73 -20.29
N ILE A 484 23.59 -8.39 -20.10
CA ILE A 484 23.19 -9.05 -18.85
C ILE A 484 22.70 -10.46 -19.17
N GLY A 485 23.38 -11.49 -18.66
CA GLY A 485 22.98 -12.89 -18.84
C GLY A 485 22.87 -13.38 -20.27
N GLY A 486 23.70 -12.85 -21.17
CA GLY A 486 23.68 -13.18 -22.60
C GLY A 486 22.69 -12.34 -23.43
N TYR A 487 21.99 -11.39 -22.80
CA TYR A 487 21.07 -10.45 -23.49
C TYR A 487 21.73 -9.08 -23.62
N LYS A 488 21.73 -8.52 -24.82
CA LYS A 488 22.27 -7.19 -25.09
C LYS A 488 21.38 -6.11 -24.45
N VAL A 489 21.99 -5.16 -23.75
CA VAL A 489 21.30 -3.96 -23.27
C VAL A 489 21.04 -3.03 -24.45
N VAL A 490 19.77 -2.83 -24.79
CA VAL A 490 19.37 -1.97 -25.92
C VAL A 490 19.06 -0.54 -25.49
N LYS A 491 18.68 -0.36 -24.21
CA LYS A 491 18.44 0.96 -23.63
C LYS A 491 18.67 0.95 -22.13
N VAL A 492 19.29 1.99 -21.62
CA VAL A 492 19.38 2.29 -20.18
C VAL A 492 18.57 3.56 -19.92
N THR A 493 17.69 3.51 -18.93
CA THR A 493 16.93 4.68 -18.46
C THR A 493 17.28 4.95 -17.00
N ASP A 494 17.82 6.12 -16.71
CA ASP A 494 18.14 6.59 -15.36
C ASP A 494 17.09 7.60 -14.91
N TYR A 495 16.30 7.21 -13.92
CA TYR A 495 15.21 8.04 -13.39
C TYR A 495 15.70 9.20 -12.49
N THR A 496 16.99 9.37 -12.28
CA THR A 496 17.53 10.64 -11.73
C THR A 496 17.48 11.77 -12.75
N LYS A 497 17.34 11.44 -14.03
CA LYS A 497 17.31 12.39 -15.17
C LYS A 497 15.85 12.73 -15.53
N THR A 498 15.29 13.69 -14.84
CA THR A 498 13.89 14.11 -14.98
C THR A 498 13.54 14.60 -16.38
N GLU A 499 14.48 15.27 -17.07
CA GLU A 499 14.30 15.78 -18.43
C GLU A 499 14.13 14.67 -19.47
N GLU A 500 14.78 13.50 -19.26
CA GLU A 500 14.70 12.35 -20.16
C GLU A 500 13.44 11.49 -19.89
N THR A 501 13.01 11.42 -18.64
CA THR A 501 11.92 10.53 -18.20
C THR A 501 10.56 11.19 -18.12
N GLY A 502 10.51 12.52 -17.95
CA GLY A 502 9.29 13.27 -17.68
C GLY A 502 8.66 13.00 -16.30
N LEU A 503 9.38 12.22 -15.45
CA LEU A 503 8.92 11.87 -14.10
C LEU A 503 9.82 12.55 -13.05
N PRO A 504 9.35 12.70 -11.81
CA PRO A 504 10.16 13.19 -10.70
C PRO A 504 11.43 12.33 -10.51
N SER A 505 12.49 12.95 -9.95
CA SER A 505 13.76 12.26 -9.73
C SER A 505 13.60 11.07 -8.78
N ALA A 506 14.09 9.90 -9.21
CA ALA A 506 14.10 8.69 -8.40
C ALA A 506 15.38 7.89 -8.61
N ASN A 507 15.88 7.27 -7.56
CA ASN A 507 17.08 6.42 -7.65
C ASN A 507 16.73 5.04 -8.23
N VAL A 508 16.42 5.00 -9.53
CA VAL A 508 16.02 3.79 -10.27
C VAL A 508 16.76 3.73 -11.60
N LEU A 509 17.26 2.55 -11.94
CA LEU A 509 17.84 2.24 -13.24
C LEU A 509 17.01 1.15 -13.92
N VAL A 510 16.68 1.36 -15.19
CA VAL A 510 15.96 0.39 -16.03
C VAL A 510 16.84 0.01 -17.22
N TYR A 511 17.09 -1.29 -17.36
CA TYR A 511 17.80 -1.89 -18.47
C TYR A 511 16.79 -2.64 -19.36
N ALA A 512 16.50 -2.10 -20.52
CA ALA A 512 15.75 -2.82 -21.54
C ALA A 512 16.72 -3.71 -22.33
N LEU A 513 16.36 -4.98 -22.48
CA LEU A 513 17.20 -5.99 -23.11
C LEU A 513 16.61 -6.40 -24.48
N ASP A 514 17.45 -6.91 -25.35
CA ASP A 514 16.94 -7.57 -26.56
C ASP A 514 16.07 -8.77 -26.20
N GLY A 515 15.13 -9.14 -27.08
CA GLY A 515 14.12 -10.15 -26.76
C GLY A 515 12.99 -9.70 -25.84
N GLY A 516 12.93 -8.40 -25.45
CA GLY A 516 11.85 -7.80 -24.67
C GLY A 516 11.93 -7.98 -23.17
N ALA A 517 13.01 -8.58 -22.63
CA ALA A 517 13.25 -8.66 -21.20
C ALA A 517 13.65 -7.30 -20.61
N THR A 518 13.37 -7.11 -19.32
CA THR A 518 13.73 -5.87 -18.60
C THR A 518 14.28 -6.21 -17.21
N VAL A 519 15.30 -5.47 -16.81
CA VAL A 519 15.85 -5.49 -15.45
C VAL A 519 15.75 -4.08 -14.86
N ILE A 520 15.14 -3.97 -13.66
CA ILE A 520 15.04 -2.70 -12.94
C ILE A 520 15.78 -2.83 -11.62
N VAL A 521 16.73 -1.94 -11.36
CA VAL A 521 17.51 -1.91 -10.11
C VAL A 521 17.09 -0.70 -9.30
N ARG A 522 16.64 -0.95 -8.07
CA ARG A 522 16.11 0.09 -7.16
C ARG A 522 16.58 -0.14 -5.73
N PRO A 523 17.37 0.78 -5.16
CA PRO A 523 17.69 0.72 -3.74
C PRO A 523 16.49 1.10 -2.87
N SER A 524 16.39 0.53 -1.67
CA SER A 524 15.44 0.96 -0.67
C SER A 524 15.86 2.33 -0.09
N GLY A 525 14.89 3.21 0.15
CA GLY A 525 15.15 4.49 0.80
C GLY A 525 15.31 4.41 2.32
N THR A 526 14.91 3.28 2.93
CA THR A 526 14.83 3.14 4.40
C THR A 526 15.63 1.96 4.95
N GLU A 527 15.99 1.01 4.11
CA GLU A 527 16.68 -0.22 4.51
C GLU A 527 17.90 -0.45 3.60
N PRO A 528 19.01 -1.00 4.12
CA PRO A 528 20.19 -1.27 3.32
C PRO A 528 19.97 -2.50 2.41
N LYS A 529 19.12 -2.36 1.43
CA LYS A 529 18.83 -3.40 0.42
C LYS A 529 18.55 -2.82 -0.96
N ILE A 530 18.94 -3.55 -1.98
CA ILE A 530 18.61 -3.29 -3.40
C ILE A 530 17.59 -4.34 -3.84
N LYS A 531 16.48 -3.88 -4.41
CA LYS A 531 15.52 -4.72 -5.13
C LYS A 531 15.84 -4.71 -6.61
N THR A 532 15.83 -5.90 -7.20
CA THR A 532 15.97 -6.08 -8.64
C THR A 532 14.71 -6.74 -9.18
N TYR A 533 14.01 -6.03 -10.06
CA TYR A 533 12.80 -6.53 -10.72
C TYR A 533 13.18 -7.07 -12.09
N PHE A 534 12.78 -8.31 -12.34
CA PHE A 534 12.98 -8.99 -13.62
C PHE A 534 11.63 -9.13 -14.31
N THR A 535 11.58 -8.68 -15.55
CA THR A 535 10.50 -9.04 -16.47
C THR A 535 11.12 -9.84 -17.60
N THR A 536 10.63 -11.05 -17.83
CA THR A 536 11.04 -11.91 -18.94
C THR A 536 9.84 -12.33 -19.77
N LEU A 537 10.09 -12.66 -21.03
CA LEU A 537 9.07 -13.04 -22.00
C LEU A 537 9.50 -14.34 -22.68
N GLY A 538 8.74 -15.41 -22.48
CA GLY A 538 8.99 -16.72 -23.09
C GLY A 538 7.78 -17.23 -23.88
N LYS A 539 7.96 -18.31 -24.61
CA LYS A 539 6.86 -19.06 -25.23
C LYS A 539 6.01 -19.78 -24.17
N ASP A 540 6.66 -20.12 -23.05
CA ASP A 540 6.05 -20.77 -21.89
C ASP A 540 6.72 -20.30 -20.58
N LEU A 541 6.18 -20.72 -19.44
CA LEU A 541 6.69 -20.36 -18.12
C LEU A 541 8.12 -20.87 -17.88
N ALA A 542 8.45 -22.06 -18.40
CA ALA A 542 9.79 -22.65 -18.19
C ALA A 542 10.87 -21.84 -18.91
N GLU A 543 10.60 -21.38 -20.13
CA GLU A 543 11.52 -20.51 -20.87
C GLU A 543 11.67 -19.14 -20.18
N ALA A 544 10.56 -18.50 -19.77
CA ALA A 544 10.59 -17.24 -19.06
C ALA A 544 11.35 -17.34 -17.73
N GLN A 545 11.19 -18.44 -16.98
CA GLN A 545 11.93 -18.72 -15.75
C GLN A 545 13.44 -18.92 -16.02
N ALA A 546 13.80 -19.69 -17.04
CA ALA A 546 15.19 -19.91 -17.41
C ALA A 546 15.89 -18.59 -17.83
N GLN A 547 15.17 -17.68 -18.49
CA GLN A 547 15.66 -16.34 -18.78
C GLN A 547 15.92 -15.54 -17.47
N LYS A 548 14.93 -15.53 -16.56
CA LYS A 548 15.07 -14.84 -15.25
C LYS A 548 16.29 -15.34 -14.49
N ASP A 549 16.48 -16.66 -14.43
CA ASP A 549 17.58 -17.25 -13.67
C ASP A 549 18.94 -16.85 -14.25
N ARG A 550 19.10 -16.83 -15.58
CA ARG A 550 20.31 -16.33 -16.24
C ARG A 550 20.60 -14.86 -15.94
N LEU A 551 19.56 -14.01 -15.97
CA LEU A 551 19.67 -12.59 -15.65
C LEU A 551 20.08 -12.38 -14.19
N ALA A 552 19.47 -13.12 -13.27
CA ALA A 552 19.75 -13.05 -11.85
C ALA A 552 21.19 -13.48 -11.52
N GLU A 553 21.65 -14.60 -12.10
CA GLU A 553 23.05 -15.07 -11.93
C GLU A 553 24.07 -14.04 -12.44
N ALA A 554 23.81 -13.41 -13.60
CA ALA A 554 24.69 -12.40 -14.15
C ALA A 554 24.78 -11.12 -13.29
N LEU A 555 23.72 -10.78 -12.54
CA LEU A 555 23.69 -9.59 -11.68
C LEU A 555 24.27 -9.84 -10.28
N LYS A 556 24.31 -11.06 -9.79
CA LYS A 556 24.86 -11.38 -8.47
C LYS A 556 26.24 -10.77 -8.21
N PRO A 557 27.25 -10.93 -9.09
CA PRO A 557 28.57 -10.35 -8.85
C PRO A 557 28.61 -8.82 -8.90
N ILE A 558 27.62 -8.18 -9.51
CA ILE A 558 27.51 -6.72 -9.61
C ILE A 558 26.84 -6.13 -8.37
N LEU A 559 25.92 -6.89 -7.78
CA LEU A 559 25.07 -6.47 -6.65
C LEU A 559 25.50 -7.09 -5.30
N ALA A 560 26.54 -7.93 -5.27
CA ALA A 560 27.01 -8.63 -4.08
C ALA A 560 27.95 -7.81 -3.16
#